data_2f1436ae621d00bea23447ba16acee19
#
_entry.id   2f1436ae621d00bea23447ba16acee19
#
_cell.length_a   1.000
_cell.length_b   1.000
_cell.length_c   1.000
_cell.angle_alpha   90.00
_cell.angle_beta   90.00
_cell.angle_gamma   90.00
#
_symmetry.space_group_name_H-M   'P 1'
#
loop_
_entity.id
_entity.type
_entity.pdbx_description
1 polymer ?
#
loop_
_entity_poly.entity_id
_entity_poly.type
_entity_poly.pdbx_seq_one_letter_code
_entity_poly.pdbx_strand_id
1 'polypeptide(L)'
;VKGIKEKYNDKILYTGNPIRPEIFEYIKDYESYDKDGFFNLLIFGGSQGASFFSKIIPHSINKLDDKKKSLLRVFHQVRENELEKVKKFYKLINVKSEVKNFFYNLPQLLNNSHLLISRSGASTVAEVTATKTPAIFIPLPHSIDDDQKLNTFELESIGQVIVKNQKSLDSDKLYKVLN
;
A
#
# COMPACT_ATOMS: atom_id res chain seq x y z
N VAL A 1 -1.56 -0.47 24.35
CA VAL A 1 -0.81 0.35 25.30
C VAL A 1 -1.66 0.86 26.47
N LYS A 2 -2.95 0.46 26.60
CA LYS A 2 -3.81 0.88 27.71
C LYS A 2 -3.20 0.55 29.08
N GLY A 3 -2.68 -0.65 29.29
CA GLY A 3 -2.13 -1.05 30.61
C GLY A 3 -0.81 -0.36 31.01
N ILE A 4 -0.06 0.21 30.05
CA ILE A 4 1.15 0.98 30.37
C ILE A 4 0.76 2.39 30.84
N LYS A 5 -0.31 2.96 30.31
CA LYS A 5 -0.80 4.30 30.67
C LYS A 5 -1.21 4.40 32.14
N GLU A 6 -1.85 3.37 32.69
CA GLU A 6 -2.31 3.38 34.07
C GLU A 6 -1.16 3.36 35.10
N LYS A 7 -0.06 2.65 34.78
CA LYS A 7 1.07 2.48 35.70
C LYS A 7 2.12 3.59 35.63
N TYR A 8 2.23 4.31 34.50
CA TYR A 8 3.31 5.26 34.23
C TYR A 8 2.84 6.59 33.64
N ASN A 9 1.65 7.04 34.00
CA ASN A 9 0.99 8.21 33.37
C ASN A 9 1.89 9.46 33.33
N ASP A 10 2.64 9.70 34.41
CA ASP A 10 3.53 10.88 34.53
C ASP A 10 4.84 10.75 33.74
N LYS A 11 5.10 9.59 33.15
CA LYS A 11 6.34 9.28 32.40
C LYS A 11 6.11 9.02 30.93
N ILE A 12 4.84 9.07 30.46
CA ILE A 12 4.48 8.79 29.09
C ILE A 12 4.11 10.07 28.37
N LEU A 13 4.91 10.42 27.36
CA LEU A 13 4.59 11.46 26.41
C LEU A 13 4.04 10.83 25.11
N TYR A 14 2.86 11.25 24.70
CA TYR A 14 2.31 10.82 23.40
C TYR A 14 2.94 11.69 22.29
N THR A 15 3.83 11.09 21.51
CA THR A 15 4.56 11.78 20.42
C THR A 15 4.01 11.49 19.03
N GLY A 16 3.05 10.58 18.89
CA GLY A 16 2.63 10.06 17.60
C GLY A 16 3.66 9.14 16.95
N ASN A 17 3.46 8.79 15.68
CA ASN A 17 4.42 8.03 14.90
C ASN A 17 5.37 8.97 14.17
N PRO A 18 6.70 8.76 14.23
CA PRO A 18 7.65 9.54 13.45
C PRO A 18 7.45 9.26 11.96
N ILE A 19 7.46 10.32 11.17
CA ILE A 19 7.39 10.26 9.71
C ILE A 19 8.76 10.68 9.17
N ARG A 20 9.24 9.97 8.16
CA ARG A 20 10.52 10.30 7.51
C ARG A 20 10.46 11.69 6.89
N PRO A 21 11.48 12.58 7.14
CA PRO A 21 11.48 13.93 6.61
C PRO A 21 11.31 13.99 5.09
N GLU A 22 11.87 13.03 4.36
CA GLU A 22 11.81 12.94 2.91
C GLU A 22 10.37 12.80 2.37
N ILE A 23 9.42 12.36 3.19
CA ILE A 23 8.00 12.34 2.82
C ILE A 23 7.51 13.77 2.53
N PHE A 24 7.91 14.75 3.34
CA PHE A 24 7.43 16.13 3.22
C PHE A 24 8.05 16.88 2.03
N GLU A 25 9.20 16.44 1.53
CA GLU A 25 9.87 17.05 0.36
C GLU A 25 9.09 16.86 -0.94
N TYR A 26 8.24 15.82 -1.00
CA TYR A 26 7.52 15.44 -2.23
C TYR A 26 6.01 15.66 -2.16
N ILE A 27 5.47 16.15 -1.04
CA ILE A 27 4.00 16.36 -0.91
C ILE A 27 3.52 17.30 -2.01
N LYS A 28 2.52 16.86 -2.74
CA LYS A 28 1.85 17.60 -3.81
C LYS A 28 0.34 17.61 -3.58
N ASP A 29 -0.34 18.49 -4.30
CA ASP A 29 -1.78 18.36 -4.49
C ASP A 29 -2.11 17.09 -5.26
N TYR A 30 -3.22 16.46 -4.90
CA TYR A 30 -3.66 15.24 -5.56
C TYR A 30 -4.10 15.54 -6.99
N GLU A 31 -3.52 14.82 -7.95
CA GLU A 31 -3.91 14.80 -9.35
C GLU A 31 -4.48 13.41 -9.68
N SER A 32 -5.58 13.34 -10.43
CA SER A 32 -6.24 12.05 -10.75
C SER A 32 -5.41 11.14 -11.67
N TYR A 33 -4.51 11.73 -12.45
CA TYR A 33 -3.55 11.03 -13.31
C TYR A 33 -2.23 11.79 -13.33
N ASP A 34 -1.14 11.08 -13.60
CA ASP A 34 0.16 11.73 -13.82
C ASP A 34 0.14 12.58 -15.11
N LYS A 35 1.09 13.53 -15.24
CA LYS A 35 1.20 14.43 -16.41
C LYS A 35 1.32 13.69 -17.73
N ASP A 36 1.82 12.46 -17.69
CA ASP A 36 1.90 11.57 -18.86
C ASP A 36 0.65 10.67 -19.06
N GLY A 37 -0.44 10.94 -18.32
CA GLY A 37 -1.73 10.26 -18.44
C GLY A 37 -1.82 8.90 -17.76
N PHE A 38 -0.83 8.50 -16.96
CA PHE A 38 -0.86 7.22 -16.25
C PHE A 38 -1.47 7.34 -14.86
N PHE A 39 -2.19 6.29 -14.46
CA PHE A 39 -2.60 6.05 -13.08
C PHE A 39 -1.53 5.20 -12.38
N ASN A 40 -0.83 5.79 -11.42
CA ASN A 40 0.26 5.15 -10.69
C ASN A 40 -0.28 4.33 -9.51
N LEU A 41 -0.11 3.01 -9.57
CA LEU A 41 -0.44 2.07 -8.50
C LEU A 41 0.85 1.61 -7.81
N LEU A 42 1.00 1.92 -6.53
CA LEU A 42 2.10 1.46 -5.70
C LEU A 42 1.67 0.27 -4.85
N ILE A 43 2.50 -0.77 -4.85
CA ILE A 43 2.24 -1.99 -4.08
C ILE A 43 3.47 -2.35 -3.28
N PHE A 44 3.38 -2.34 -1.96
CA PHE A 44 4.46 -2.86 -1.12
C PHE A 44 3.97 -3.54 0.15
N GLY A 45 4.69 -4.57 0.57
CA GLY A 45 4.33 -5.43 1.69
C GLY A 45 5.18 -5.22 2.95
N GLY A 46 5.92 -4.11 3.03
CA GLY A 46 6.93 -3.88 4.06
C GLY A 46 8.28 -4.52 3.70
N SER A 47 9.27 -4.46 4.60
CA SER A 47 10.67 -4.84 4.37
C SER A 47 10.88 -6.27 3.89
N GLN A 48 9.98 -7.18 4.24
CA GLN A 48 10.07 -8.60 3.84
C GLN A 48 9.30 -8.95 2.56
N GLY A 49 8.61 -7.96 1.94
CA GLY A 49 7.69 -8.21 0.85
C GLY A 49 6.49 -9.07 1.26
N ALA A 50 5.46 -9.09 0.47
CA ALA A 50 4.28 -9.89 0.75
C ALA A 50 3.97 -10.83 -0.42
N SER A 51 4.38 -12.10 -0.32
CA SER A 51 4.05 -13.12 -1.33
C SER A 51 2.55 -13.23 -1.62
N PHE A 52 1.71 -12.86 -0.65
CA PHE A 52 0.28 -12.74 -0.89
C PHE A 52 -0.04 -11.72 -1.99
N PHE A 53 0.63 -10.55 -1.98
CA PHE A 53 0.42 -9.52 -3.00
C PHE A 53 0.89 -9.97 -4.38
N SER A 54 2.06 -10.60 -4.45
CA SER A 54 2.59 -11.17 -5.70
C SER A 54 1.68 -12.21 -6.33
N LYS A 55 0.87 -12.91 -5.52
CA LYS A 55 -0.08 -13.93 -5.99
C LYS A 55 -1.40 -13.33 -6.47
N ILE A 56 -1.99 -12.39 -5.73
CA ILE A 56 -3.36 -11.95 -6.05
C ILE A 56 -3.43 -10.70 -6.92
N ILE A 57 -2.54 -9.72 -6.71
CA ILE A 57 -2.67 -8.40 -7.35
C ILE A 57 -2.48 -8.48 -8.87
N PRO A 58 -1.45 -9.16 -9.42
CA PRO A 58 -1.32 -9.30 -10.87
C PRO A 58 -2.53 -9.95 -11.52
N HIS A 59 -3.12 -10.97 -10.87
CA HIS A 59 -4.33 -11.63 -11.38
C HIS A 59 -5.58 -10.75 -11.29
N SER A 60 -5.69 -9.89 -10.28
CA SER A 60 -6.78 -8.91 -10.18
C SER A 60 -6.67 -7.86 -11.28
N ILE A 61 -5.47 -7.35 -11.54
CA ILE A 61 -5.19 -6.38 -12.61
C ILE A 61 -5.46 -6.98 -14.00
N ASN A 62 -5.15 -8.27 -14.20
CA ASN A 62 -5.44 -8.95 -15.47
C ASN A 62 -6.93 -8.96 -15.84
N LYS A 63 -7.82 -8.85 -14.86
CA LYS A 63 -9.28 -8.82 -15.05
C LYS A 63 -9.81 -7.44 -15.47
N LEU A 64 -9.01 -6.40 -15.34
CA LEU A 64 -9.36 -5.07 -15.85
C LEU A 64 -9.44 -5.10 -17.39
N ASP A 65 -10.29 -4.25 -17.96
CA ASP A 65 -10.35 -4.06 -19.41
C ASP A 65 -9.04 -3.49 -19.95
N ASP A 66 -8.82 -3.64 -21.26
CA ASP A 66 -7.56 -3.24 -21.88
C ASP A 66 -7.32 -1.72 -21.82
N LYS A 67 -8.38 -0.92 -21.82
CA LYS A 67 -8.29 0.53 -21.68
C LYS A 67 -7.74 0.91 -20.30
N LYS A 68 -8.28 0.33 -19.22
CA LYS A 68 -7.76 0.57 -17.85
C LYS A 68 -6.33 0.06 -17.71
N LYS A 69 -6.01 -1.14 -18.23
CA LYS A 69 -4.64 -1.68 -18.19
C LYS A 69 -3.64 -0.79 -18.91
N SER A 70 -4.00 -0.21 -20.06
CA SER A 70 -3.11 0.68 -20.81
C SER A 70 -2.80 2.01 -20.13
N LEU A 71 -3.68 2.48 -19.25
CA LEU A 71 -3.49 3.69 -18.44
C LEU A 71 -2.80 3.39 -17.09
N LEU A 72 -2.59 2.13 -16.73
CA LEU A 72 -2.02 1.75 -15.45
C LEU A 72 -0.50 1.68 -15.51
N ARG A 73 0.17 2.29 -14.53
CA ARG A 73 1.59 2.09 -14.24
C ARG A 73 1.73 1.51 -12.83
N VAL A 74 2.34 0.33 -12.72
CA VAL A 74 2.45 -0.42 -11.47
C VAL A 74 3.87 -0.40 -10.94
N PHE A 75 4.05 0.03 -9.69
CA PHE A 75 5.29 -0.13 -8.91
C PHE A 75 5.05 -1.22 -7.88
N HIS A 76 5.68 -2.38 -8.04
CA HIS A 76 5.39 -3.54 -7.19
C HIS A 76 6.66 -4.06 -6.49
N GLN A 77 6.70 -3.93 -5.17
CA GLN A 77 7.74 -4.56 -4.36
C GLN A 77 7.40 -6.03 -4.12
N VAL A 78 8.28 -6.91 -4.53
CA VAL A 78 8.13 -8.36 -4.39
C VAL A 78 9.38 -8.97 -3.75
N ARG A 79 9.28 -10.20 -3.26
CA ARG A 79 10.46 -10.95 -2.81
C ARG A 79 11.37 -11.27 -3.98
N GLU A 80 12.68 -11.38 -3.73
CA GLU A 80 13.68 -11.66 -4.76
C GLU A 80 13.33 -12.91 -5.61
N ASN A 81 12.93 -13.98 -4.95
CA ASN A 81 12.57 -15.23 -5.61
C ASN A 81 11.26 -15.17 -6.44
N GLU A 82 10.48 -14.11 -6.35
CA GLU A 82 9.23 -13.90 -7.09
C GLU A 82 9.38 -12.87 -8.22
N LEU A 83 10.49 -12.14 -8.25
CA LEU A 83 10.73 -10.97 -9.07
C LEU A 83 10.52 -11.26 -10.57
N GLU A 84 11.23 -12.24 -11.11
CA GLU A 84 11.13 -12.59 -12.52
C GLU A 84 9.77 -13.12 -12.94
N LYS A 85 9.11 -13.87 -12.06
CA LYS A 85 7.76 -14.37 -12.30
C LYS A 85 6.76 -13.21 -12.44
N VAL A 86 6.81 -12.25 -11.52
CA VAL A 86 5.87 -11.11 -11.50
C VAL A 86 6.15 -10.17 -12.67
N LYS A 87 7.43 -9.89 -13.00
CA LYS A 87 7.80 -9.11 -14.20
C LYS A 87 7.22 -9.72 -15.48
N LYS A 88 7.46 -11.02 -15.67
CA LYS A 88 6.94 -11.74 -16.86
C LYS A 88 5.42 -11.68 -16.93
N PHE A 89 4.74 -11.78 -15.80
CA PHE A 89 3.28 -11.73 -15.77
C PHE A 89 2.75 -10.34 -16.19
N TYR A 90 3.29 -9.25 -15.65
CA TYR A 90 2.86 -7.90 -16.07
C TYR A 90 3.14 -7.62 -17.55
N LYS A 91 4.28 -8.11 -18.05
CA LYS A 91 4.58 -8.03 -19.50
C LYS A 91 3.56 -8.80 -20.34
N LEU A 92 3.16 -10.00 -19.92
CA LEU A 92 2.17 -10.83 -20.61
C LEU A 92 0.81 -10.15 -20.73
N ILE A 93 0.40 -9.43 -19.69
CA ILE A 93 -0.91 -8.73 -19.66
C ILE A 93 -0.84 -7.28 -20.15
N ASN A 94 0.28 -6.86 -20.77
CA ASN A 94 0.54 -5.53 -21.33
C ASN A 94 0.36 -4.37 -20.32
N VAL A 95 0.77 -4.57 -19.07
CA VAL A 95 0.74 -3.52 -18.04
C VAL A 95 2.14 -2.94 -17.85
N LYS A 96 2.28 -1.62 -17.93
CA LYS A 96 3.53 -0.92 -17.64
C LYS A 96 3.88 -1.11 -16.16
N SER A 97 5.05 -1.68 -15.87
CA SER A 97 5.39 -2.01 -14.49
C SER A 97 6.88 -1.87 -14.19
N GLU A 98 7.16 -1.46 -12.97
CA GLU A 98 8.47 -1.52 -12.34
C GLU A 98 8.38 -2.46 -11.14
N VAL A 99 9.01 -3.64 -11.25
CA VAL A 99 8.99 -4.68 -10.21
C VAL A 99 10.38 -4.80 -9.61
N LYS A 100 10.50 -4.58 -8.31
CA LYS A 100 11.77 -4.63 -7.56
C LYS A 100 11.59 -5.37 -6.24
N ASN A 101 12.70 -5.86 -5.68
CA ASN A 101 12.71 -6.38 -4.31
C ASN A 101 12.75 -5.26 -3.26
N PHE A 102 13.27 -4.09 -3.63
CA PHE A 102 13.32 -2.91 -2.77
C PHE A 102 13.27 -1.61 -3.58
N PHE A 103 12.55 -0.61 -3.07
CA PHE A 103 12.50 0.75 -3.60
C PHE A 103 13.19 1.72 -2.64
N TYR A 104 14.35 2.24 -3.04
CA TYR A 104 15.09 3.25 -2.26
C TYR A 104 14.40 4.62 -2.25
N ASN A 105 13.62 4.92 -3.28
CA ASN A 105 12.88 6.15 -3.47
C ASN A 105 11.40 6.03 -3.07
N LEU A 106 11.09 5.20 -2.06
CA LEU A 106 9.71 4.94 -1.63
C LEU A 106 8.94 6.23 -1.25
N PRO A 107 9.53 7.24 -0.56
CA PRO A 107 8.86 8.51 -0.30
C PRO A 107 8.36 9.20 -1.57
N GLN A 108 9.20 9.28 -2.60
CA GLN A 108 8.84 9.88 -3.88
C GLN A 108 7.74 9.07 -4.59
N LEU A 109 7.84 7.73 -4.59
CA LEU A 109 6.82 6.86 -5.19
C LEU A 109 5.49 7.01 -4.47
N LEU A 110 5.49 7.07 -3.14
CA LEU A 110 4.26 7.24 -2.36
C LEU A 110 3.55 8.55 -2.72
N ASN A 111 4.29 9.67 -2.76
CA ASN A 111 3.73 10.97 -3.11
C ASN A 111 3.25 11.07 -4.57
N ASN A 112 3.81 10.27 -5.48
CA ASN A 112 3.41 10.23 -6.90
C ASN A 112 2.38 9.14 -7.19
N SER A 113 1.95 8.38 -6.19
CA SER A 113 0.98 7.31 -6.38
C SER A 113 -0.45 7.82 -6.25
N HIS A 114 -1.32 7.35 -7.13
CA HIS A 114 -2.75 7.64 -7.10
C HIS A 114 -3.51 6.64 -6.24
N LEU A 115 -2.93 5.44 -6.04
CA LEU A 115 -3.44 4.42 -5.14
C LEU A 115 -2.28 3.61 -4.58
N LEU A 116 -2.34 3.34 -3.29
CA LEU A 116 -1.46 2.42 -2.59
C LEU A 116 -2.20 1.13 -2.24
N ILE A 117 -1.55 -0.03 -2.41
CA ILE A 117 -1.95 -1.28 -1.78
C ILE A 117 -0.82 -1.75 -0.88
N SER A 118 -1.06 -1.83 0.43
CA SER A 118 0.00 -2.24 1.35
C SER A 118 -0.47 -2.93 2.62
N ARG A 119 0.50 -3.36 3.44
CA ARG A 119 0.28 -3.68 4.86
C ARG A 119 0.08 -2.40 5.65
N SER A 120 -0.62 -2.52 6.78
CA SER A 120 -0.96 -1.39 7.66
C SER A 120 -0.04 -1.29 8.88
N GLY A 121 1.28 -1.38 8.66
CA GLY A 121 2.26 -1.05 9.69
C GLY A 121 2.15 0.42 10.11
N ALA A 122 2.42 0.73 11.39
CA ALA A 122 2.23 2.06 11.95
C ALA A 122 2.92 3.18 11.14
N SER A 123 4.18 2.97 10.72
CA SER A 123 4.92 3.95 9.90
C SER A 123 4.26 4.16 8.54
N THR A 124 3.82 3.09 7.88
CA THR A 124 3.13 3.18 6.59
C THR A 124 1.83 3.97 6.70
N VAL A 125 1.03 3.69 7.73
CA VAL A 125 -0.23 4.40 7.97
C VAL A 125 0.03 5.89 8.22
N ALA A 126 1.04 6.23 9.04
CA ALA A 126 1.42 7.62 9.30
C ALA A 126 1.86 8.34 8.02
N GLU A 127 2.71 7.72 7.18
CA GLU A 127 3.18 8.28 5.91
C GLU A 127 2.04 8.49 4.91
N VAL A 128 1.13 7.51 4.80
CA VAL A 128 -0.07 7.59 3.95
C VAL A 128 -0.99 8.74 4.39
N THR A 129 -1.17 8.90 5.69
CA THR A 129 -1.95 10.01 6.25
C THR A 129 -1.33 11.35 5.90
N ALA A 130 -0.01 11.49 6.03
CA ALA A 130 0.71 12.72 5.71
C ALA A 130 0.65 13.08 4.23
N THR A 131 0.77 12.09 3.35
CA THR A 131 0.73 12.28 1.89
C THR A 131 -0.68 12.37 1.33
N LYS A 132 -1.71 12.03 2.13
CA LYS A 132 -3.11 11.92 1.69
C LYS A 132 -3.30 10.96 0.51
N THR A 133 -2.40 9.99 0.35
CA THR A 133 -2.46 9.01 -0.74
C THR A 133 -3.63 8.04 -0.50
N PRO A 134 -4.58 7.89 -1.45
CA PRO A 134 -5.62 6.88 -1.35
C PRO A 134 -5.03 5.48 -1.14
N ALA A 135 -5.56 4.70 -0.20
CA ALA A 135 -4.96 3.43 0.14
C ALA A 135 -5.96 2.29 0.36
N ILE A 136 -5.56 1.10 -0.08
CA ILE A 136 -6.17 -0.17 0.28
C ILE A 136 -5.20 -0.89 1.21
N PHE A 137 -5.54 -0.96 2.48
CA PHE A 137 -4.76 -1.70 3.46
C PHE A 137 -5.22 -3.15 3.57
N ILE A 138 -4.25 -4.05 3.60
CA ILE A 138 -4.46 -5.48 3.82
C ILE A 138 -3.61 -5.88 5.02
N PRO A 139 -4.14 -5.77 6.25
CA PRO A 139 -3.41 -6.10 7.47
C PRO A 139 -2.81 -7.50 7.43
N LEU A 140 -1.66 -7.67 8.08
CA LEU A 140 -1.02 -8.98 8.22
C LEU A 140 -1.90 -9.86 9.12
N PRO A 141 -2.32 -11.07 8.66
CA PRO A 141 -2.98 -12.02 9.54
C PRO A 141 -2.06 -12.40 10.71
N HIS A 142 -2.59 -12.42 11.92
CA HIS A 142 -1.82 -12.76 13.13
C HIS A 142 -0.71 -11.76 13.48
N SER A 143 -0.88 -10.47 13.15
CA SER A 143 -0.04 -9.43 13.75
C SER A 143 -0.22 -9.43 15.25
N ILE A 144 0.86 -9.12 15.98
CA ILE A 144 0.84 -9.09 17.45
C ILE A 144 -0.26 -8.10 17.89
N ASP A 145 -1.15 -8.56 18.78
CA ASP A 145 -2.25 -7.76 19.34
C ASP A 145 -3.18 -7.09 18.30
N ASP A 146 -3.29 -7.64 17.08
CA ASP A 146 -4.07 -7.04 15.97
C ASP A 146 -3.65 -5.59 15.65
N ASP A 147 -2.42 -5.20 15.98
CA ASP A 147 -1.88 -3.84 15.86
C ASP A 147 -2.12 -3.24 14.47
N GLN A 148 -1.94 -4.03 13.41
CA GLN A 148 -2.15 -3.55 12.04
C GLN A 148 -3.60 -3.21 11.71
N LYS A 149 -4.58 -3.86 12.33
CA LYS A 149 -5.99 -3.47 12.21
C LYS A 149 -6.27 -2.18 12.99
N LEU A 150 -5.73 -2.09 14.20
CA LEU A 150 -5.89 -0.90 15.04
C LEU A 150 -5.31 0.34 14.39
N ASN A 151 -4.17 0.23 13.69
CA ASN A 151 -3.55 1.34 12.99
C ASN A 151 -4.44 1.97 11.90
N THR A 152 -5.38 1.22 11.33
CA THR A 152 -6.26 1.69 10.25
C THR A 152 -7.67 2.03 10.70
N PHE A 153 -8.04 1.69 11.92
CA PHE A 153 -9.42 1.78 12.40
C PHE A 153 -10.03 3.19 12.27
N GLU A 154 -9.30 4.21 12.69
CA GLU A 154 -9.78 5.59 12.59
C GLU A 154 -9.93 6.03 11.13
N LEU A 155 -8.95 5.76 10.28
CA LEU A 155 -8.98 6.15 8.86
C LEU A 155 -10.07 5.42 8.08
N GLU A 156 -10.32 4.15 8.39
CA GLU A 156 -11.41 3.38 7.79
C GLU A 156 -12.77 3.91 8.23
N SER A 157 -12.93 4.25 9.51
CA SER A 157 -14.19 4.75 10.06
C SER A 157 -14.66 6.06 9.44
N ILE A 158 -13.73 6.91 9.00
CA ILE A 158 -14.02 8.18 8.32
C ILE A 158 -13.95 8.07 6.78
N GLY A 159 -13.81 6.85 6.25
CA GLY A 159 -13.84 6.58 4.81
C GLY A 159 -12.60 7.03 4.03
N GLN A 160 -11.47 7.30 4.69
CA GLN A 160 -10.24 7.75 4.02
C GLN A 160 -9.44 6.61 3.39
N VAL A 161 -9.64 5.39 3.86
CA VAL A 161 -8.95 4.20 3.34
C VAL A 161 -9.92 3.03 3.24
N ILE A 162 -9.56 2.04 2.43
CA ILE A 162 -10.27 0.75 2.34
C ILE A 162 -9.43 -0.30 3.06
N VAL A 163 -10.03 -1.04 3.99
CA VAL A 163 -9.36 -2.16 4.66
C VAL A 163 -9.96 -3.49 4.19
N LYS A 164 -9.10 -4.44 3.81
CA LYS A 164 -9.51 -5.78 3.38
C LYS A 164 -8.82 -6.86 4.20
N ASN A 165 -9.60 -7.83 4.65
CA ASN A 165 -9.06 -8.96 5.40
C ASN A 165 -8.41 -9.96 4.43
N GLN A 166 -7.11 -10.25 4.62
CA GLN A 166 -6.36 -11.18 3.78
C GLN A 166 -7.01 -12.57 3.69
N LYS A 167 -7.58 -13.11 4.78
CA LYS A 167 -8.13 -14.47 4.82
C LYS A 167 -9.33 -14.65 3.87
N SER A 168 -10.08 -13.58 3.64
CA SER A 168 -11.27 -13.61 2.78
C SER A 168 -11.05 -12.96 1.41
N LEU A 169 -9.85 -12.40 1.15
CA LEU A 169 -9.53 -11.67 -0.08
C LEU A 169 -8.90 -12.60 -1.11
N ASP A 170 -9.47 -12.62 -2.29
CA ASP A 170 -8.96 -13.27 -3.49
C ASP A 170 -8.85 -12.26 -4.65
N SER A 171 -8.41 -12.74 -5.83
CA SER A 171 -8.24 -11.88 -7.00
C SER A 171 -9.55 -11.31 -7.54
N ASP A 172 -10.69 -12.02 -7.39
CA ASP A 172 -12.00 -11.55 -7.83
C ASP A 172 -12.53 -10.42 -6.95
N LYS A 173 -12.40 -10.58 -5.65
CA LYS A 173 -12.81 -9.57 -4.69
C LYS A 173 -11.94 -8.32 -4.78
N LEU A 174 -10.63 -8.48 -4.99
CA LEU A 174 -9.75 -7.34 -5.18
C LEU A 174 -10.04 -6.63 -6.50
N TYR A 175 -10.29 -7.37 -7.59
CA TYR A 175 -10.73 -6.79 -8.86
C TYR A 175 -11.96 -5.89 -8.69
N LYS A 176 -12.98 -6.34 -7.93
CA LYS A 176 -14.19 -5.53 -7.66
C LYS A 176 -13.92 -4.22 -6.91
N VAL A 177 -12.81 -4.13 -6.20
CA VAL A 177 -12.38 -2.90 -5.50
C VAL A 177 -11.60 -1.99 -6.43
N LEU A 178 -10.88 -2.56 -7.42
CA LEU A 178 -10.04 -1.82 -8.37
C LEU A 178 -10.81 -1.34 -9.60
N ASN A 179 -11.96 -1.92 -9.91
CA ASN A 179 -12.76 -1.63 -11.09
C ASN A 179 -13.72 -0.48 -10.88
#